data_7cbcd3e8adbe7bd7886642d611134e85
#
_entry.id   7cbcd3e8adbe7bd7886642d611134e85
#
_cell.length_a   1.000
_cell.length_b   1.000
_cell.length_c   1.000
_cell.angle_alpha   90.00
_cell.angle_beta   90.00
_cell.angle_gamma   90.00
#
_symmetry.space_group_name_H-M   'P 1'
#
loop_
_entity.id
_entity.type
_entity.pdbx_description
1 polymer ?
#
loop_
_entity_poly.entity_id
_entity_poly.type
_entity_poly.pdbx_seq_one_letter_code
_entity_poly.pdbx_strand_id
1 'polypeptide(L)'
;SDHTSFYRKDIPVLFFFTGTHSDYHKPSDDANKINYKGIRSIVTYIQSIIATTDNKNKLVFTKTREANMGKSSFKVSMGIMPDYTFSGNGVLVDGVSENRPAEKAGVKTGDVIIQLGEHKVSDVQTYMQALNKFNKGQSTKVKLLRGKEELTLDLTF
;
A
#
# COMPACT_ATOMS: atom_id res chain seq x y z
N SER A 1 2.54 -2.28 -9.88
CA SER A 1 1.64 -2.66 -10.96
C SER A 1 2.42 -2.89 -12.25
N ASP A 2 1.77 -3.38 -13.30
CA ASP A 2 2.40 -3.91 -14.54
C ASP A 2 3.26 -2.88 -15.28
N HIS A 3 2.89 -1.58 -15.20
CA HIS A 3 3.70 -0.49 -15.78
C HIS A 3 5.16 -0.50 -15.29
N THR A 4 5.43 -0.99 -14.07
CA THR A 4 6.78 -1.09 -13.51
C THR A 4 7.68 -2.01 -14.33
N SER A 5 7.14 -3.06 -14.93
CA SER A 5 7.88 -3.99 -15.78
C SER A 5 8.43 -3.32 -17.03
N PHE A 6 7.65 -2.41 -17.63
CA PHE A 6 8.06 -1.58 -18.77
C PHE A 6 9.07 -0.50 -18.33
N TYR A 7 8.79 0.19 -17.23
CA TYR A 7 9.67 1.21 -16.68
C TYR A 7 11.10 0.70 -16.42
N ARG A 8 11.23 -0.52 -15.85
CA ARG A 8 12.53 -1.15 -15.57
C ARG A 8 13.31 -1.54 -16.81
N LYS A 9 12.71 -1.50 -17.99
CA LYS A 9 13.32 -1.73 -19.30
C LYS A 9 13.55 -0.44 -20.07
N ASP A 10 13.48 0.71 -19.38
CA ASP A 10 13.60 2.05 -19.96
C ASP A 10 12.59 2.29 -21.10
N ILE A 11 11.42 1.69 -21.02
CA ILE A 11 10.32 1.89 -21.94
C ILE A 11 9.39 2.98 -21.36
N PRO A 12 9.13 4.07 -22.10
CA PRO A 12 8.17 5.08 -21.67
C PRO A 12 6.80 4.46 -21.39
N VAL A 13 6.25 4.74 -20.24
CA VAL A 13 4.98 4.18 -19.79
C VAL A 13 4.20 5.23 -19.00
N LEU A 14 2.87 5.18 -19.14
CA LEU A 14 1.94 5.97 -18.35
C LEU A 14 1.09 5.04 -17.48
N PHE A 15 0.80 5.46 -16.29
CA PHE A 15 -0.09 4.77 -15.36
C PHE A 15 -1.19 5.72 -14.92
N PHE A 16 -2.44 5.33 -15.18
CA PHE A 16 -3.62 6.10 -14.82
C PHE A 16 -4.22 5.51 -13.56
N PHE A 17 -4.33 6.32 -12.52
CA PHE A 17 -4.83 5.88 -11.23
C PHE A 17 -5.67 6.99 -10.59
N THR A 18 -6.89 6.65 -10.17
CA THR A 18 -7.85 7.60 -9.58
C THR A 18 -7.83 7.61 -8.05
N GLY A 19 -6.88 6.91 -7.44
CA GLY A 19 -6.80 6.71 -6.00
C GLY A 19 -7.53 5.44 -5.54
N THR A 20 -7.42 5.17 -4.25
CA THR A 20 -8.11 4.06 -3.61
C THR A 20 -9.49 4.50 -3.10
N HIS A 21 -10.41 3.55 -2.98
CA HIS A 21 -11.76 3.74 -2.45
C HIS A 21 -12.04 2.71 -1.35
N SER A 22 -13.13 2.88 -0.62
CA SER A 22 -13.47 2.04 0.54
C SER A 22 -13.64 0.55 0.23
N ASP A 23 -13.96 0.21 -1.02
CA ASP A 23 -14.12 -1.17 -1.48
C ASP A 23 -12.87 -1.78 -2.12
N TYR A 24 -11.76 -1.01 -2.22
CA TYR A 24 -10.52 -1.43 -2.87
C TYR A 24 -10.00 -2.76 -2.31
N HIS A 25 -9.82 -3.77 -3.19
CA HIS A 25 -9.45 -5.14 -2.86
C HIS A 25 -10.41 -5.90 -1.93
N LYS A 26 -11.68 -5.49 -1.85
CA LYS A 26 -12.71 -6.15 -1.05
C LYS A 26 -13.73 -6.89 -1.93
N PRO A 27 -14.39 -7.94 -1.40
CA PRO A 27 -15.48 -8.62 -2.13
C PRO A 27 -16.65 -7.71 -2.48
N SER A 28 -16.75 -6.56 -1.82
CA SER A 28 -17.78 -5.55 -2.07
C SER A 28 -17.47 -4.60 -3.23
N ASP A 29 -16.34 -4.77 -3.93
CA ASP A 29 -15.97 -3.98 -5.12
C ASP A 29 -16.66 -4.54 -6.37
N ASP A 30 -17.96 -4.26 -6.45
CA ASP A 30 -18.86 -4.80 -7.46
C ASP A 30 -19.07 -3.82 -8.64
N ALA A 31 -19.47 -4.37 -9.78
CA ALA A 31 -19.69 -3.65 -11.03
C ALA A 31 -20.69 -2.48 -10.93
N ASN A 32 -21.66 -2.55 -10.03
CA ASN A 32 -22.65 -1.50 -9.82
C ASN A 32 -22.07 -0.22 -9.17
N LYS A 33 -20.87 -0.31 -8.59
CA LYS A 33 -20.15 0.82 -7.98
C LYS A 33 -19.18 1.51 -8.94
N ILE A 34 -18.99 0.96 -10.12
CA ILE A 34 -18.05 1.50 -11.10
C ILE A 34 -18.55 2.82 -11.68
N ASN A 35 -17.68 3.82 -11.68
CA ASN A 35 -17.93 5.10 -12.34
C ASN A 35 -17.66 5.00 -13.85
N TYR A 36 -18.60 4.42 -14.59
CA TYR A 36 -18.50 4.23 -16.05
C TYR A 36 -18.30 5.53 -16.82
N LYS A 37 -18.90 6.65 -16.35
CA LYS A 37 -18.71 7.97 -16.95
C LYS A 37 -17.26 8.44 -16.79
N GLY A 38 -16.68 8.24 -15.61
CA GLY A 38 -15.26 8.54 -15.35
C GLY A 38 -14.34 7.68 -16.21
N ILE A 39 -14.58 6.38 -16.30
CA ILE A 39 -13.82 5.47 -17.18
C ILE A 39 -13.87 5.96 -18.64
N ARG A 40 -15.04 6.31 -19.16
CA ARG A 40 -15.17 6.83 -20.51
C ARG A 40 -14.32 8.08 -20.74
N SER A 41 -14.31 9.01 -19.80
CA SER A 41 -13.49 10.23 -19.89
C SER A 41 -12.00 9.90 -19.93
N ILE A 42 -11.54 8.97 -19.10
CA ILE A 42 -10.14 8.53 -19.06
C ILE A 42 -9.77 7.82 -20.37
N VAL A 43 -10.60 6.91 -20.87
CA VAL A 43 -10.38 6.22 -22.16
C VAL A 43 -10.28 7.22 -23.31
N THR A 44 -11.16 8.21 -23.38
CA THR A 44 -11.10 9.26 -24.41
C THR A 44 -9.79 10.05 -24.32
N TYR A 45 -9.33 10.36 -23.11
CA TYR A 45 -8.05 11.03 -22.89
C TYR A 45 -6.86 10.14 -23.35
N ILE A 46 -6.88 8.85 -23.00
CA ILE A 46 -5.86 7.89 -23.46
C ILE A 46 -5.83 7.80 -24.97
N GLN A 47 -6.99 7.74 -25.64
CA GLN A 47 -7.08 7.74 -27.11
C GLN A 47 -6.42 8.98 -27.72
N SER A 48 -6.63 10.16 -27.12
CA SER A 48 -5.97 11.40 -27.59
C SER A 48 -4.45 11.35 -27.44
N ILE A 49 -3.94 10.75 -26.37
CA ILE A 49 -2.50 10.56 -26.17
C ILE A 49 -1.94 9.62 -27.23
N ILE A 50 -2.61 8.49 -27.49
CA ILE A 50 -2.19 7.53 -28.53
C ILE A 50 -2.16 8.24 -29.89
N ALA A 51 -3.21 8.90 -30.29
CA ALA A 51 -3.28 9.61 -31.56
C ALA A 51 -2.19 10.69 -31.72
N THR A 52 -1.80 11.33 -30.61
CA THR A 52 -0.74 12.36 -30.61
C THR A 52 0.66 11.75 -30.68
N THR A 53 0.84 10.52 -30.19
CA THR A 53 2.15 9.87 -30.07
C THR A 53 2.44 8.86 -31.16
N ASP A 54 1.40 8.31 -31.83
CA ASP A 54 1.50 7.24 -32.83
C ASP A 54 2.41 7.60 -34.01
N ASN A 55 2.38 8.85 -34.44
CA ASN A 55 3.20 9.34 -35.54
C ASN A 55 4.62 9.81 -35.13
N LYS A 56 4.98 9.64 -33.86
CA LYS A 56 6.33 9.98 -33.38
C LYS A 56 7.25 8.79 -33.56
N ASN A 57 8.50 9.04 -34.01
CA ASN A 57 9.46 7.95 -34.22
C ASN A 57 9.72 7.16 -32.96
N LYS A 58 10.40 7.73 -31.98
CA LYS A 58 10.70 7.08 -30.70
C LYS A 58 10.44 8.04 -29.57
N LEU A 59 9.65 7.61 -28.60
CA LEU A 59 9.47 8.38 -27.37
C LEU A 59 10.72 8.26 -26.50
N VAL A 60 11.16 9.39 -25.96
CA VAL A 60 12.32 9.42 -25.06
C VAL A 60 11.89 8.96 -23.67
N PHE A 61 12.59 7.97 -23.13
CA PHE A 61 12.39 7.56 -21.75
C PHE A 61 12.96 8.63 -20.82
N THR A 62 12.16 9.06 -19.85
CA THR A 62 12.57 9.96 -18.80
C THR A 62 12.46 9.27 -17.46
N LYS A 63 13.58 9.15 -16.76
CA LYS A 63 13.58 8.57 -15.41
C LYS A 63 12.83 9.49 -14.47
N THR A 64 11.75 8.99 -13.90
CA THR A 64 10.96 9.74 -12.91
C THR A 64 11.67 9.75 -11.57
N ARG A 65 11.34 10.72 -10.72
CA ARG A 65 11.80 10.76 -9.35
C ARG A 65 11.26 9.52 -8.64
N GLU A 66 12.11 8.57 -8.32
CA GLU A 66 11.76 7.56 -7.33
C GLU A 66 11.53 8.34 -6.02
N ALA A 67 10.29 8.38 -5.53
CA ALA A 67 10.14 8.52 -4.09
C ALA A 67 11.04 7.44 -3.50
N ASN A 68 11.98 7.81 -2.65
CA ASN A 68 12.90 6.91 -1.98
C ASN A 68 12.10 5.92 -1.09
N MET A 69 11.32 5.07 -1.71
CA MET A 69 10.99 3.77 -1.17
C MET A 69 12.26 2.95 -1.39
N GLY A 70 13.17 3.06 -0.42
CA GLY A 70 14.38 2.24 -0.38
C GLY A 70 14.00 0.82 -0.78
N LYS A 71 14.90 0.10 -1.44
CA LYS A 71 14.72 -1.31 -1.78
C LYS A 71 14.22 -2.03 -0.52
N SER A 72 12.92 -2.07 -0.32
CA SER A 72 12.31 -2.72 0.82
C SER A 72 12.12 -4.19 0.47
N SER A 73 13.21 -4.93 0.46
CA SER A 73 13.10 -6.33 0.83
C SER A 73 12.84 -6.33 2.34
N PHE A 74 11.57 -6.33 2.71
CA PHE A 74 11.21 -6.46 4.12
C PHE A 74 11.84 -7.74 4.64
N LYS A 75 12.74 -7.62 5.61
CA LYS A 75 13.34 -8.77 6.29
C LYS A 75 12.29 -9.53 7.10
N VAL A 76 11.24 -8.83 7.52
CA VAL A 76 10.15 -9.35 8.35
C VAL A 76 8.80 -8.81 7.90
N SER A 77 7.73 -9.50 8.29
CA SER A 77 6.35 -9.06 8.09
C SER A 77 5.53 -9.44 9.33
N MET A 78 4.72 -8.52 9.80
CA MET A 78 3.72 -8.83 10.84
C MET A 78 2.64 -9.76 10.33
N GLY A 79 2.34 -9.76 9.03
CA GLY A 79 1.23 -10.51 8.44
C GLY A 79 -0.10 -9.80 8.61
N ILE A 80 -0.12 -8.48 8.56
CA ILE A 80 -1.34 -7.69 8.45
C ILE A 80 -1.59 -7.26 7.01
N MET A 81 -2.84 -7.00 6.70
CA MET A 81 -3.29 -6.32 5.50
C MET A 81 -3.69 -4.90 5.90
N PRO A 82 -2.92 -3.86 5.51
CA PRO A 82 -3.25 -2.48 5.85
C PRO A 82 -4.39 -1.96 4.97
N ASP A 83 -5.29 -1.18 5.55
CA ASP A 83 -6.24 -0.39 4.79
C ASP A 83 -5.55 0.86 4.22
N TYR A 84 -5.34 0.88 2.92
CA TYR A 84 -4.68 1.99 2.21
C TYR A 84 -5.59 3.22 2.04
N THR A 85 -6.88 3.13 2.38
CA THR A 85 -7.84 4.24 2.31
C THR A 85 -7.98 4.97 3.64
N PHE A 86 -7.43 4.41 4.71
CA PHE A 86 -7.49 4.99 6.04
C PHE A 86 -6.72 6.32 6.09
N SER A 87 -7.42 7.39 6.45
CA SER A 87 -6.87 8.75 6.54
C SER A 87 -6.58 9.20 7.98
N GLY A 88 -6.77 8.32 8.96
CA GLY A 88 -6.45 8.59 10.37
C GLY A 88 -4.95 8.47 10.66
N ASN A 89 -4.57 8.76 11.90
CA ASN A 89 -3.19 8.59 12.36
C ASN A 89 -2.93 7.12 12.73
N GLY A 90 -2.00 6.48 12.02
CA GLY A 90 -1.66 5.06 12.20
C GLY A 90 -1.97 4.21 10.96
N VAL A 91 -1.95 2.90 11.14
CA VAL A 91 -2.30 1.90 10.12
C VAL A 91 -3.49 1.08 10.58
N LEU A 92 -4.62 1.28 9.91
CA LEU A 92 -5.80 0.44 10.13
C LEU A 92 -5.55 -0.96 9.57
N VAL A 93 -5.81 -1.97 10.38
CA VAL A 93 -5.69 -3.38 10.02
C VAL A 93 -6.99 -3.85 9.37
N ASP A 94 -6.97 -4.07 8.06
CA ASP A 94 -8.10 -4.60 7.29
C ASP A 94 -8.19 -6.14 7.36
N GLY A 95 -7.06 -6.79 7.64
CA GLY A 95 -6.99 -8.23 7.81
C GLY A 95 -5.71 -8.69 8.51
N VAL A 96 -5.76 -9.89 9.09
CA VAL A 96 -4.62 -10.54 9.74
C VAL A 96 -4.45 -11.94 9.14
N SER A 97 -3.23 -12.25 8.70
CA SER A 97 -2.90 -13.55 8.09
C SER A 97 -2.66 -14.60 9.18
N GLU A 98 -3.19 -15.80 8.95
CA GLU A 98 -3.03 -16.94 9.86
C GLU A 98 -1.56 -17.34 10.07
N ASN A 99 -1.23 -17.77 11.27
CA ASN A 99 0.10 -18.22 11.69
C ASN A 99 1.21 -17.17 11.56
N ARG A 100 0.86 -15.89 11.40
CA ARG A 100 1.83 -14.79 11.31
C ARG A 100 1.99 -14.06 12.65
N PRO A 101 3.06 -13.26 12.81
CA PRO A 101 3.36 -12.55 14.05
C PRO A 101 2.21 -11.73 14.63
N ALA A 102 1.45 -11.02 13.80
CA ALA A 102 0.33 -10.19 14.25
C ALA A 102 -0.79 -11.01 14.89
N GLU A 103 -1.18 -12.13 14.26
CA GLU A 103 -2.19 -13.02 14.82
C GLU A 103 -1.75 -13.60 16.16
N LYS A 104 -0.52 -14.11 16.22
CA LYS A 104 0.06 -14.68 17.45
C LYS A 104 0.16 -13.66 18.59
N ALA A 105 0.39 -12.41 18.25
CA ALA A 105 0.39 -11.29 19.21
C ALA A 105 -1.02 -10.86 19.63
N GLY A 106 -2.08 -11.30 18.95
CA GLY A 106 -3.46 -10.96 19.25
C GLY A 106 -3.96 -9.66 18.59
N VAL A 107 -3.28 -9.22 17.52
CA VAL A 107 -3.78 -8.13 16.64
C VAL A 107 -5.02 -8.62 15.89
N LYS A 108 -6.00 -7.77 15.73
CA LYS A 108 -7.29 -8.07 15.09
C LYS A 108 -7.60 -7.08 13.97
N THR A 109 -8.45 -7.50 13.04
CA THR A 109 -9.08 -6.59 12.07
C THR A 109 -9.81 -5.47 12.81
N GLY A 110 -9.65 -4.23 12.32
CA GLY A 110 -10.17 -3.02 12.94
C GLY A 110 -9.24 -2.35 13.95
N ASP A 111 -8.13 -2.97 14.31
CA ASP A 111 -7.08 -2.32 15.12
C ASP A 111 -6.37 -1.24 14.30
N VAL A 112 -5.95 -0.16 14.95
CA VAL A 112 -5.11 0.88 14.33
C VAL A 112 -3.73 0.84 14.98
N ILE A 113 -2.72 0.40 14.24
CA ILE A 113 -1.32 0.36 14.72
C ILE A 113 -0.77 1.78 14.74
N ILE A 114 -0.30 2.23 15.91
CA ILE A 114 0.23 3.58 16.13
C ILE A 114 1.73 3.59 16.50
N GLN A 115 2.29 2.42 16.86
CA GLN A 115 3.72 2.31 17.18
C GLN A 115 4.20 0.85 17.02
N LEU A 116 5.43 0.68 16.54
CA LEU A 116 6.12 -0.61 16.46
C LEU A 116 7.52 -0.48 17.08
N GLY A 117 7.74 -1.12 18.22
CA GLY A 117 8.92 -0.88 19.04
C GLY A 117 9.00 0.59 19.48
N GLU A 118 10.12 1.25 19.18
CA GLU A 118 10.34 2.68 19.45
C GLU A 118 9.85 3.60 18.33
N HIS A 119 9.38 3.01 17.20
CA HIS A 119 9.03 3.75 16.00
C HIS A 119 7.55 4.09 15.98
N LYS A 120 7.22 5.38 15.93
CA LYS A 120 5.84 5.85 15.72
C LYS A 120 5.39 5.48 14.32
N VAL A 121 4.12 5.11 14.23
CA VAL A 121 3.44 4.75 12.98
C VAL A 121 2.29 5.73 12.78
N SER A 122 2.41 6.59 11.79
CA SER A 122 1.40 7.58 11.41
C SER A 122 0.62 7.19 10.15
N ASP A 123 1.21 6.33 9.33
CA ASP A 123 0.70 5.89 8.04
C ASP A 123 1.39 4.60 7.59
N VAL A 124 0.97 4.05 6.45
CA VAL A 124 1.56 2.83 5.88
C VAL A 124 3.04 3.00 5.56
N GLN A 125 3.49 4.18 5.17
CA GLN A 125 4.89 4.43 4.83
C GLN A 125 5.79 4.34 6.07
N THR A 126 5.41 5.00 7.16
CA THR A 126 6.13 4.95 8.44
C THR A 126 6.09 3.55 9.06
N TYR A 127 4.99 2.81 8.91
CA TYR A 127 4.90 1.40 9.27
C TYR A 127 5.93 0.54 8.52
N MET A 128 6.01 0.73 7.20
CA MET A 128 6.99 0.03 6.37
C MET A 128 8.44 0.36 6.76
N GLN A 129 8.73 1.63 7.08
CA GLN A 129 10.04 2.05 7.59
C GLN A 129 10.36 1.40 8.94
N ALA A 130 9.38 1.31 9.83
CA ALA A 130 9.53 0.64 11.12
C ALA A 130 9.85 -0.85 10.95
N LEU A 131 9.13 -1.58 10.07
CA LEU A 131 9.39 -2.99 9.77
C LEU A 131 10.84 -3.26 9.33
N ASN A 132 11.44 -2.35 8.56
CA ASN A 132 12.81 -2.50 8.07
C ASN A 132 13.88 -2.46 9.20
N LYS A 133 13.51 -2.04 10.41
CA LYS A 133 14.41 -2.00 11.58
C LYS A 133 14.50 -3.33 12.31
N PHE A 134 13.63 -4.28 12.00
CA PHE A 134 13.55 -5.57 12.69
C PHE A 134 14.11 -6.71 11.84
N ASN A 135 14.52 -7.78 12.51
CA ASN A 135 15.02 -9.00 11.94
C ASN A 135 14.13 -10.19 12.38
N LYS A 136 14.18 -11.28 11.62
CA LYS A 136 13.46 -12.53 11.95
C LYS A 136 13.90 -13.05 13.33
N GLY A 137 12.93 -13.45 14.14
CA GLY A 137 13.13 -13.92 15.51
C GLY A 137 13.25 -12.81 16.55
N GLN A 138 13.25 -11.54 16.17
CA GLN A 138 13.33 -10.42 17.10
C GLN A 138 11.97 -10.17 17.73
N SER A 139 11.95 -10.00 19.06
CA SER A 139 10.77 -9.62 19.83
C SER A 139 10.73 -8.11 20.04
N THR A 140 9.53 -7.55 20.02
CA THR A 140 9.25 -6.13 20.23
C THR A 140 7.83 -5.95 20.76
N LYS A 141 7.42 -4.70 20.96
CA LYS A 141 6.05 -4.36 21.33
C LYS A 141 5.36 -3.63 20.17
N VAL A 142 4.09 -3.91 19.97
CA VAL A 142 3.23 -3.13 19.09
C VAL A 142 2.17 -2.43 19.93
N LYS A 143 2.03 -1.10 19.72
CA LYS A 143 0.93 -0.33 20.29
C LYS A 143 -0.12 -0.11 19.24
N LEU A 144 -1.37 -0.28 19.63
CA LEU A 144 -2.51 -0.14 18.74
C LEU A 144 -3.72 0.43 19.48
N LEU A 145 -4.63 0.98 18.73
CA LEU A 145 -5.95 1.39 19.19
C LEU A 145 -6.96 0.33 18.77
N ARG A 146 -7.71 -0.22 19.72
CA ARG A 146 -8.87 -1.09 19.50
C ARG A 146 -10.13 -0.35 19.94
N GLY A 147 -10.81 0.23 18.98
CA GLY A 147 -11.86 1.20 19.27
C GLY A 147 -11.29 2.45 19.94
N LYS A 148 -11.60 2.66 21.22
CA LYS A 148 -11.09 3.80 22.01
C LYS A 148 -9.97 3.42 22.99
N GLU A 149 -9.63 2.15 23.07
CA GLU A 149 -8.65 1.63 24.03
C GLU A 149 -7.26 1.51 23.37
N GLU A 150 -6.22 2.00 24.05
CA GLU A 150 -4.84 1.79 23.66
C GLU A 150 -4.33 0.51 24.27
N LEU A 151 -3.84 -0.40 23.44
CA LEU A 151 -3.28 -1.69 23.83
C LEU A 151 -1.81 -1.78 23.44
N THR A 152 -1.05 -2.47 24.27
CA THR A 152 0.33 -2.83 23.96
C THR A 152 0.47 -4.35 23.99
N LEU A 153 0.86 -4.92 22.84
CA LEU A 153 0.99 -6.37 22.68
C LEU A 153 2.46 -6.73 22.43
N ASP A 154 2.88 -7.89 22.92
CA ASP A 154 4.20 -8.45 22.63
C ASP A 154 4.17 -9.15 21.27
N LEU A 155 5.11 -8.81 20.40
CA LEU A 155 5.21 -9.31 19.03
C LEU A 155 6.59 -9.94 18.81
N THR A 156 6.62 -11.12 18.18
CA THR A 156 7.86 -11.78 17.73
C THR A 156 7.78 -12.04 16.24
N PHE A 157 8.78 -11.59 15.48
CA PHE A 157 8.87 -11.74 14.03
C PHE A 157 9.36 -13.12 13.59
#